data_5a61e662ba4724b7f16902e34068fdd9
#
_entry.id   5a61e662ba4724b7f16902e34068fdd9
#
_cell.length_a   1.000
_cell.length_b   1.000
_cell.length_c   1.000
_cell.angle_alpha   90.00
_cell.angle_beta   90.00
_cell.angle_gamma   90.00
#
_symmetry.space_group_name_H-M   'P 1'
#
loop_
_entity.id
_entity.type
_entity.pdbx_description
1 polymer ?
#
loop_
_entity_poly.entity_id
_entity_poly.type
_entity_poly.pdbx_seq_one_letter_code
_entity_poly.pdbx_strand_id
1 'polypeptide(L)'
;MKNKTLRSRLWFNNPDDREMTALYLERYLNYGLTREELQSNRPIIGIAQTGSDLSPCNRHHIELSKRVRDGINAAGGTVIEIPVHPIQETGKRPTAMLDRNLAYLSLVETLFGYPIDGVVLNIGCDKTTPALLMAAATVNIPAIALSVGPMLNGYYRGQRTGSGTIVWKARELLATGEIDDDGFMDLVASSAPSTGYCNTMGTATTMNSLAEALGMQLPGSAAIPAPYRERGQIAYATGKRIVDMVSEDLKPSDIMTREAFENAIVVNSAIGGSTNAPIHLNGIAKHLGIELNNDDWQKIGLEIPLLVNLQPAGEYLGEDYHRAGGVPAVVSQLMSKNLLPHPNAMTVNGKSMGENCENKEIINKDVIKPIENPMLSNAGFINMKGNLFDSAIMKTSVISEEFRKRYLSNPKDPNAFEGRAIVFTGPEEFHKNIDDPSLNIDENCLLIMRGAGPIGYPGGAEVVNMRPPSYLLEKGIHSLPCIGDGRQSGTSGSPSILNASPEAADGGGLALIQNNDVVRVDLNNFTVNVLIDETELNLRREQLDNSFLRPESQTPWQDIFREKVNPFSEGMTLKGAEKHKNIAARHVPRDNH
;
A
#
# COMPACT_ATOMS: atom_id res chain seq x y z
N MET A 1 -35.60 14.70 -7.94
CA MET A 1 -34.70 13.85 -7.09
C MET A 1 -35.62 12.92 -6.30
N LYS A 2 -35.46 11.59 -6.40
CA LYS A 2 -36.17 10.66 -5.53
C LYS A 2 -35.66 10.92 -4.11
N ASN A 3 -36.53 11.25 -3.17
CA ASN A 3 -36.17 11.36 -1.75
C ASN A 3 -35.70 9.96 -1.29
N LYS A 4 -34.38 9.75 -1.34
CA LYS A 4 -33.79 8.51 -0.81
C LYS A 4 -33.89 8.57 0.71
N THR A 5 -34.41 7.52 1.30
CA THR A 5 -34.45 7.38 2.76
C THR A 5 -33.01 7.18 3.27
N LEU A 6 -32.56 8.03 4.17
CA LEU A 6 -31.28 7.89 4.85
C LEU A 6 -31.23 6.58 5.64
N ARG A 7 -30.09 5.91 5.66
CA ARG A 7 -29.89 4.66 6.39
C ARG A 7 -30.03 4.86 7.91
N SER A 8 -29.59 5.99 8.42
CA SER A 8 -29.73 6.39 9.82
C SER A 8 -31.18 6.47 10.34
N ARG A 9 -32.15 6.54 9.43
CA ARG A 9 -33.58 6.51 9.78
C ARG A 9 -34.01 5.20 10.44
N LEU A 10 -33.35 4.09 10.14
CA LEU A 10 -33.62 2.80 10.81
C LEU A 10 -33.43 2.89 12.33
N TRP A 11 -32.52 3.76 12.78
CA TRP A 11 -32.26 3.98 14.21
C TRP A 11 -33.09 5.12 14.80
N PHE A 12 -33.16 6.27 14.12
CA PHE A 12 -33.66 7.49 14.75
C PHE A 12 -35.06 7.91 14.31
N ASN A 13 -35.65 7.26 13.32
CA ASN A 13 -36.99 7.61 12.84
C ASN A 13 -37.65 6.42 12.13
N ASN A 14 -37.62 5.24 12.75
CA ASN A 14 -38.28 4.05 12.25
C ASN A 14 -39.76 4.07 12.70
N PRO A 15 -40.74 4.23 11.75
CA PRO A 15 -42.14 4.27 12.12
C PRO A 15 -42.68 2.91 12.58
N ASP A 16 -42.01 1.82 12.16
CA ASP A 16 -42.44 0.44 12.43
C ASP A 16 -41.95 -0.04 13.79
N ASP A 17 -40.94 0.61 14.37
CA ASP A 17 -40.37 0.30 15.70
C ASP A 17 -40.07 1.57 16.50
N ARG A 18 -41.04 2.05 17.23
CA ARG A 18 -40.92 3.26 18.06
C ARG A 18 -40.15 3.04 19.34
N GLU A 19 -40.20 1.83 19.90
CA GLU A 19 -39.51 1.52 21.15
C GLU A 19 -38.01 1.50 20.94
N MET A 20 -37.53 0.81 19.90
CA MET A 20 -36.12 0.83 19.53
C MET A 20 -35.65 2.24 19.14
N THR A 21 -36.44 2.98 18.37
CA THR A 21 -36.14 4.38 18.03
C THR A 21 -35.92 5.23 19.29
N ALA A 22 -36.76 5.07 20.32
CA ALA A 22 -36.62 5.79 21.57
C ALA A 22 -35.32 5.43 22.32
N LEU A 23 -34.96 4.14 22.35
CA LEU A 23 -33.74 3.66 22.99
C LEU A 23 -32.48 4.18 22.28
N TYR A 24 -32.45 4.16 20.95
CA TYR A 24 -31.34 4.72 20.18
C TYR A 24 -31.22 6.24 20.35
N LEU A 25 -32.34 6.98 20.32
CA LEU A 25 -32.34 8.42 20.57
C LEU A 25 -31.76 8.75 21.93
N GLU A 26 -32.23 8.07 23.00
CA GLU A 26 -31.75 8.30 24.37
C GLU A 26 -30.22 8.24 24.48
N ARG A 27 -29.58 7.28 23.78
CA ARG A 27 -28.12 7.12 23.85
C ARG A 27 -27.36 8.27 23.17
N TYR A 28 -27.88 8.83 22.09
CA TYR A 28 -27.23 9.91 21.36
C TYR A 28 -27.58 11.32 21.87
N LEU A 29 -28.73 11.47 22.56
CA LEU A 29 -29.09 12.72 23.23
C LEU A 29 -28.22 13.01 24.44
N ASN A 30 -27.62 11.99 25.08
CA ASN A 30 -26.88 12.15 26.32
C ASN A 30 -25.56 12.95 26.21
N TYR A 31 -25.01 13.11 25.01
CA TYR A 31 -23.81 13.92 24.79
C TYR A 31 -24.08 15.21 24.00
N GLY A 32 -25.34 15.63 23.95
CA GLY A 32 -25.71 16.96 23.48
C GLY A 32 -26.22 17.06 22.06
N LEU A 33 -26.37 15.94 21.30
CA LEU A 33 -27.13 15.99 20.05
C LEU A 33 -28.61 16.22 20.34
N THR A 34 -29.27 16.99 19.49
CA THR A 34 -30.69 17.26 19.63
C THR A 34 -31.53 16.22 18.88
N ARG A 35 -32.78 16.06 19.29
CA ARG A 35 -33.75 15.24 18.59
C ARG A 35 -33.91 15.71 17.13
N GLU A 36 -33.89 17.01 16.90
CA GLU A 36 -33.99 17.59 15.56
C GLU A 36 -32.83 17.16 14.66
N GLU A 37 -31.57 17.22 15.15
CA GLU A 37 -30.41 16.78 14.41
C GLU A 37 -30.50 15.30 14.01
N LEU A 38 -30.97 14.42 14.90
CA LEU A 38 -31.05 12.98 14.68
C LEU A 38 -32.25 12.58 13.81
N GLN A 39 -33.39 13.27 13.93
CA GLN A 39 -34.63 12.94 13.20
C GLN A 39 -34.90 13.79 11.95
N SER A 40 -34.09 14.81 11.68
CA SER A 40 -34.15 15.64 10.47
C SER A 40 -33.67 14.86 9.24
N ASN A 41 -33.70 15.49 8.05
CA ASN A 41 -33.14 14.93 6.81
C ASN A 41 -31.63 15.16 6.69
N ARG A 42 -30.93 15.45 7.78
CA ARG A 42 -29.48 15.59 7.80
C ARG A 42 -28.82 14.21 7.74
N PRO A 43 -27.93 13.96 6.81
CA PRO A 43 -27.18 12.70 6.81
C PRO A 43 -26.22 12.65 7.99
N ILE A 44 -26.07 11.48 8.59
CA ILE A 44 -25.08 11.21 9.62
C ILE A 44 -23.79 10.71 8.95
N ILE A 45 -22.73 11.49 9.09
CA ILE A 45 -21.44 11.25 8.48
C ILE A 45 -20.44 10.76 9.52
N GLY A 46 -19.91 9.57 9.29
CA GLY A 46 -18.78 9.04 10.06
C GLY A 46 -17.46 9.68 9.64
N ILE A 47 -16.58 9.97 10.59
CA ILE A 47 -15.17 10.24 10.33
C ILE A 47 -14.39 9.02 10.85
N ALA A 48 -13.86 8.19 9.95
CA ALA A 48 -13.03 7.04 10.32
C ALA A 48 -11.64 7.56 10.76
N GLN A 49 -11.51 7.86 12.06
CA GLN A 49 -10.36 8.53 12.66
C GLN A 49 -9.22 7.54 12.89
N THR A 50 -8.11 7.73 12.18
CA THR A 50 -6.89 6.92 12.29
C THR A 50 -5.76 7.61 13.05
N GLY A 51 -5.92 8.88 13.39
CA GLY A 51 -4.95 9.67 14.16
C GLY A 51 -4.80 9.12 15.57
N SER A 52 -3.56 8.78 15.95
CA SER A 52 -3.22 8.21 17.26
C SER A 52 -1.74 8.45 17.55
N ASP A 53 -1.36 8.51 18.82
CA ASP A 53 0.06 8.55 19.22
C ASP A 53 0.79 7.24 18.90
N LEU A 54 0.06 6.12 18.72
CA LEU A 54 0.61 4.86 18.22
C LEU A 54 0.80 4.85 16.69
N SER A 55 0.28 5.84 15.97
CA SER A 55 0.36 5.97 14.52
C SER A 55 0.88 7.35 14.13
N PRO A 56 2.16 7.68 14.38
CA PRO A 56 2.75 8.99 14.07
C PRO A 56 2.49 9.46 12.65
N CYS A 57 2.52 8.55 11.67
CA CYS A 57 2.22 8.87 10.26
C CYS A 57 0.80 9.41 10.05
N ASN A 58 -0.16 9.03 10.89
CA ASN A 58 -1.56 9.44 10.80
C ASN A 58 -1.94 10.50 11.86
N ARG A 59 -1.04 10.79 12.80
CA ARG A 59 -1.37 11.60 13.98
C ARG A 59 -2.00 12.95 13.64
N HIS A 60 -1.59 13.57 12.54
CA HIS A 60 -2.14 14.87 12.12
C HIS A 60 -3.64 14.82 11.78
N HIS A 61 -4.23 13.66 11.56
CA HIS A 61 -5.68 13.53 11.40
C HIS A 61 -6.48 13.95 12.64
N ILE A 62 -5.87 13.98 13.83
CA ILE A 62 -6.51 14.54 15.04
C ILE A 62 -6.91 16.01 14.79
N GLU A 63 -6.07 16.77 14.10
CA GLU A 63 -6.36 18.17 13.75
C GLU A 63 -7.21 18.26 12.47
N LEU A 64 -6.93 17.45 11.46
CA LEU A 64 -7.67 17.49 10.19
C LEU A 64 -9.14 17.11 10.36
N SER A 65 -9.47 16.19 11.29
CA SER A 65 -10.86 15.80 11.57
C SER A 65 -11.72 16.97 12.05
N LYS A 66 -11.13 17.96 12.72
CA LYS A 66 -11.83 19.19 13.11
C LYS A 66 -12.28 19.97 11.86
N ARG A 67 -11.40 20.08 10.85
CA ARG A 67 -11.73 20.74 9.59
C ARG A 67 -12.72 19.95 8.73
N VAL A 68 -12.63 18.61 8.74
CA VAL A 68 -13.65 17.74 8.12
C VAL A 68 -15.02 17.98 8.76
N ARG A 69 -15.07 17.99 10.10
CA ARG A 69 -16.29 18.29 10.88
C ARG A 69 -16.91 19.63 10.49
N ASP A 70 -16.09 20.69 10.40
CA ASP A 70 -16.55 22.01 9.95
C ASP A 70 -17.20 21.94 8.56
N GLY A 71 -16.58 21.22 7.63
CA GLY A 71 -17.10 21.03 6.27
C GLY A 71 -18.44 20.29 6.24
N ILE A 72 -18.56 19.19 6.99
CA ILE A 72 -19.80 18.41 7.09
C ILE A 72 -20.93 19.26 7.68
N ASN A 73 -20.66 19.96 8.79
CA ASN A 73 -21.64 20.83 9.44
C ASN A 73 -22.09 21.97 8.50
N ALA A 74 -21.16 22.61 7.79
CA ALA A 74 -21.47 23.66 6.83
C ALA A 74 -22.33 23.16 5.64
N ALA A 75 -22.24 21.89 5.29
CA ALA A 75 -23.06 21.25 4.26
C ALA A 75 -24.38 20.68 4.80
N GLY A 76 -24.66 20.80 6.10
CA GLY A 76 -25.89 20.35 6.74
C GLY A 76 -25.92 18.89 7.17
N GLY A 77 -24.75 18.25 7.30
CA GLY A 77 -24.63 16.91 7.89
C GLY A 77 -24.50 16.95 9.42
N THR A 78 -24.65 15.81 10.05
CA THR A 78 -24.35 15.54 11.47
C THR A 78 -23.14 14.62 11.55
N VAL A 79 -22.19 14.88 12.47
CA VAL A 79 -20.89 14.18 12.51
C VAL A 79 -20.80 13.21 13.68
N ILE A 80 -20.34 12.00 13.38
CA ILE A 80 -19.91 11.00 14.38
C ILE A 80 -18.47 10.60 14.08
N GLU A 81 -17.57 10.76 15.04
CA GLU A 81 -16.18 10.32 14.91
C GLU A 81 -16.06 8.84 15.31
N ILE A 82 -15.42 8.04 14.47
CA ILE A 82 -15.27 6.60 14.60
C ILE A 82 -13.80 6.28 14.85
N PRO A 83 -13.41 5.75 16.03
CA PRO A 83 -12.03 5.32 16.24
C PRO A 83 -11.71 4.12 15.36
N VAL A 84 -10.57 4.18 14.67
CA VAL A 84 -10.04 3.08 13.89
C VAL A 84 -8.83 2.48 14.59
N HIS A 85 -8.68 1.15 14.53
CA HIS A 85 -7.50 0.46 15.04
C HIS A 85 -6.20 1.10 14.54
N PRO A 86 -5.26 1.47 15.43
CA PRO A 86 -4.04 2.17 15.04
C PRO A 86 -3.11 1.29 14.23
N ILE A 87 -2.57 1.84 13.13
CA ILE A 87 -1.61 1.16 12.26
C ILE A 87 -0.38 2.03 12.06
N GLN A 88 0.81 1.46 12.32
CA GLN A 88 2.09 2.12 12.07
C GLN A 88 3.08 1.09 11.53
N GLU A 89 3.50 1.19 10.27
CA GLU A 89 4.31 0.16 9.60
C GLU A 89 5.60 -0.15 10.34
N THR A 90 6.37 0.85 10.70
CA THR A 90 7.67 0.67 11.36
C THR A 90 7.61 0.63 12.89
N GLY A 91 6.44 0.79 13.48
CA GLY A 91 6.25 0.80 14.94
C GLY A 91 5.66 -0.48 15.51
N LYS A 92 5.14 -1.37 14.67
CA LYS A 92 4.44 -2.60 15.07
C LYS A 92 5.30 -3.85 14.81
N ARG A 93 5.33 -4.75 15.79
CA ARG A 93 5.93 -6.10 15.69
C ARG A 93 4.85 -7.17 15.69
N PRO A 94 4.99 -8.25 14.91
CA PRO A 94 6.03 -8.51 13.91
C PRO A 94 5.90 -7.63 12.67
N THR A 95 4.69 -7.21 12.27
CA THR A 95 4.42 -6.34 11.13
C THR A 95 3.04 -5.69 11.23
N ALA A 96 2.89 -4.44 10.79
CA ALA A 96 1.60 -3.76 10.71
C ALA A 96 0.66 -4.34 9.64
N MET A 97 1.13 -5.24 8.78
CA MET A 97 0.28 -5.91 7.79
C MET A 97 -0.80 -6.79 8.45
N LEU A 98 -0.53 -7.33 9.64
CA LEU A 98 -1.54 -8.00 10.48
C LEU A 98 -2.71 -7.05 10.81
N ASP A 99 -2.38 -5.81 11.14
CA ASP A 99 -3.37 -4.83 11.55
C ASP A 99 -4.24 -4.33 10.39
N ARG A 100 -3.79 -4.46 9.14
CA ARG A 100 -4.60 -4.10 7.96
C ARG A 100 -5.94 -4.83 7.94
N ASN A 101 -5.93 -6.14 8.14
CA ASN A 101 -7.16 -6.93 8.14
C ASN A 101 -7.96 -6.77 9.44
N LEU A 102 -7.31 -6.50 10.57
CA LEU A 102 -7.99 -6.22 11.84
C LEU A 102 -8.74 -4.89 11.80
N ALA A 103 -8.09 -3.83 11.31
CA ALA A 103 -8.71 -2.52 11.11
C ALA A 103 -9.87 -2.60 10.09
N TYR A 104 -9.68 -3.34 8.99
CA TYR A 104 -10.72 -3.59 8.02
C TYR A 104 -11.96 -4.22 8.66
N LEU A 105 -11.82 -5.32 9.40
CA LEU A 105 -12.93 -6.01 10.06
C LEU A 105 -13.66 -5.08 11.04
N SER A 106 -12.92 -4.42 11.91
CA SER A 106 -13.48 -3.50 12.91
C SER A 106 -14.28 -2.38 12.25
N LEU A 107 -13.76 -1.80 11.16
CA LEU A 107 -14.44 -0.71 10.47
C LEU A 107 -15.69 -1.20 9.71
N VAL A 108 -15.66 -2.40 9.12
CA VAL A 108 -16.84 -3.01 8.49
C VAL A 108 -17.96 -3.16 9.50
N GLU A 109 -17.70 -3.75 10.67
CA GLU A 109 -18.68 -3.93 11.73
C GLU A 109 -19.26 -2.58 12.20
N THR A 110 -18.39 -1.58 12.34
CA THR A 110 -18.83 -0.23 12.75
C THR A 110 -19.70 0.44 11.68
N LEU A 111 -19.27 0.46 10.42
CA LEU A 111 -20.02 1.10 9.34
C LEU A 111 -21.35 0.39 9.05
N PHE A 112 -21.42 -0.91 9.27
CA PHE A 112 -22.65 -1.67 9.07
C PHE A 112 -23.61 -1.57 10.26
N GLY A 113 -23.10 -1.71 11.49
CA GLY A 113 -23.92 -1.81 12.72
C GLY A 113 -24.36 -0.47 13.32
N TYR A 114 -23.86 0.68 12.85
CA TYR A 114 -24.16 2.01 13.40
C TYR A 114 -24.87 2.92 12.38
N PRO A 115 -25.54 4.00 12.83
CA PRO A 115 -26.40 4.85 12.01
C PRO A 115 -25.63 5.80 11.08
N ILE A 116 -24.75 5.27 10.23
CA ILE A 116 -23.87 6.02 9.35
C ILE A 116 -24.40 6.02 7.92
N ASP A 117 -24.67 7.19 7.34
CA ASP A 117 -25.14 7.38 5.98
C ASP A 117 -24.01 7.53 4.95
N GLY A 118 -22.87 8.07 5.39
CA GLY A 118 -21.65 8.23 4.59
C GLY A 118 -20.43 8.36 5.48
N VAL A 119 -19.22 8.19 4.93
CA VAL A 119 -17.99 8.18 5.72
C VAL A 119 -16.84 8.90 5.05
N VAL A 120 -16.10 9.71 5.81
CA VAL A 120 -14.77 10.21 5.45
C VAL A 120 -13.74 9.24 6.00
N LEU A 121 -12.90 8.71 5.12
CA LEU A 121 -11.82 7.76 5.43
C LEU A 121 -10.52 8.55 5.62
N ASN A 122 -10.06 8.69 6.83
CA ASN A 122 -8.79 9.34 7.16
C ASN A 122 -7.62 8.40 6.85
N ILE A 123 -7.10 8.46 5.61
CA ILE A 123 -6.03 7.60 5.11
C ILE A 123 -4.64 8.24 5.27
N GLY A 124 -3.59 7.43 5.24
CA GLY A 124 -2.22 7.94 5.39
C GLY A 124 -1.15 6.87 5.35
N CYS A 125 -0.85 6.24 6.49
CA CYS A 125 0.16 5.18 6.60
C CYS A 125 -0.12 4.00 5.66
N ASP A 126 0.91 3.26 5.35
CA ASP A 126 0.98 2.16 4.38
C ASP A 126 -0.23 1.23 4.37
N LYS A 127 -0.64 0.78 5.54
CA LYS A 127 -1.70 -0.25 5.68
C LYS A 127 -3.06 0.36 6.06
N THR A 128 -3.07 1.60 6.52
CA THR A 128 -4.31 2.32 6.84
C THR A 128 -5.12 2.57 5.58
N THR A 129 -4.48 3.07 4.53
CA THR A 129 -5.14 3.37 3.25
C THR A 129 -5.87 2.16 2.68
N PRO A 130 -5.23 0.99 2.45
CA PRO A 130 -5.95 -0.17 1.94
C PRO A 130 -6.98 -0.74 2.93
N ALA A 131 -6.73 -0.72 4.24
CA ALA A 131 -7.70 -1.20 5.23
C ALA A 131 -9.04 -0.45 5.15
N LEU A 132 -8.98 0.88 5.07
CA LEU A 132 -10.19 1.70 5.03
C LEU A 132 -10.91 1.58 3.67
N LEU A 133 -10.17 1.51 2.56
CA LEU A 133 -10.75 1.29 1.23
C LEU A 133 -11.40 -0.09 1.10
N MET A 134 -10.80 -1.15 1.68
CA MET A 134 -11.41 -2.48 1.75
C MET A 134 -12.73 -2.46 2.54
N ALA A 135 -12.77 -1.73 3.67
CA ALA A 135 -13.98 -1.60 4.48
C ALA A 135 -15.09 -0.83 3.71
N ALA A 136 -14.72 0.28 3.07
CA ALA A 136 -15.65 1.04 2.23
C ALA A 136 -16.19 0.21 1.06
N ALA A 137 -15.34 -0.58 0.40
CA ALA A 137 -15.71 -1.51 -0.67
C ALA A 137 -16.71 -2.57 -0.19
N THR A 138 -16.49 -3.12 1.01
CA THR A 138 -17.36 -4.17 1.58
C THR A 138 -18.71 -3.63 1.97
N VAL A 139 -18.77 -2.53 2.72
CA VAL A 139 -20.04 -1.96 3.21
C VAL A 139 -20.80 -1.26 2.09
N ASN A 140 -20.09 -0.53 1.25
CA ASN A 140 -20.59 0.15 0.06
C ASN A 140 -21.67 1.21 0.35
N ILE A 141 -21.41 2.04 1.36
CA ILE A 141 -22.09 3.32 1.57
C ILE A 141 -21.24 4.46 0.98
N PRO A 142 -21.80 5.66 0.69
CA PRO A 142 -21.01 6.79 0.23
C PRO A 142 -19.75 7.02 1.07
N ALA A 143 -18.60 7.06 0.43
CA ALA A 143 -17.31 7.15 1.09
C ALA A 143 -16.32 8.00 0.28
N ILE A 144 -15.55 8.83 0.96
CA ILE A 144 -14.49 9.66 0.39
C ILE A 144 -13.24 9.56 1.25
N ALA A 145 -12.07 9.45 0.62
CA ALA A 145 -10.80 9.38 1.32
C ALA A 145 -10.16 10.78 1.48
N LEU A 146 -9.54 10.99 2.64
CA LEU A 146 -8.73 12.17 2.94
C LEU A 146 -7.33 11.72 3.34
N SER A 147 -6.33 12.03 2.52
CA SER A 147 -4.92 11.80 2.86
C SER A 147 -4.45 12.73 3.97
N VAL A 148 -3.64 12.22 4.90
CA VAL A 148 -2.96 13.07 5.90
C VAL A 148 -1.84 13.92 5.27
N GLY A 149 -1.26 13.47 4.18
CA GLY A 149 -0.16 14.10 3.47
C GLY A 149 1.24 13.62 3.90
N PRO A 150 2.24 13.74 3.01
CA PRO A 150 3.62 13.45 3.33
C PRO A 150 4.24 14.48 4.28
N MET A 151 5.33 14.09 4.96
CA MET A 151 6.22 15.03 5.62
C MET A 151 6.84 16.01 4.61
N LEU A 152 7.39 17.11 5.10
CA LEU A 152 8.25 18.01 4.34
C LEU A 152 9.55 17.30 3.94
N ASN A 153 10.31 17.92 3.04
CA ASN A 153 11.64 17.42 2.67
C ASN A 153 12.60 17.47 3.86
N GLY A 154 13.26 16.35 4.14
CA GLY A 154 14.36 16.30 5.10
C GLY A 154 15.68 16.78 4.49
N TYR A 155 16.57 17.30 5.33
CA TYR A 155 17.91 17.73 4.92
C TYR A 155 18.95 17.42 5.99
N TYR A 156 20.11 16.92 5.56
CA TYR A 156 21.29 16.75 6.37
C TYR A 156 22.48 17.37 5.64
N ARG A 157 23.13 18.37 6.24
CA ARG A 157 24.27 19.10 5.65
C ARG A 157 24.03 19.57 4.20
N GLY A 158 22.82 20.04 3.93
CA GLY A 158 22.41 20.54 2.60
C GLY A 158 21.98 19.48 1.59
N GLN A 159 22.07 18.19 1.92
CA GLN A 159 21.59 17.10 1.07
C GLN A 159 20.20 16.66 1.51
N ARG A 160 19.32 16.31 0.54
CA ARG A 160 17.99 15.76 0.84
C ARG A 160 18.11 14.41 1.53
N THR A 161 17.29 14.23 2.57
CA THR A 161 17.17 12.96 3.30
C THR A 161 15.72 12.48 3.25
N GLY A 162 15.49 11.37 2.55
CA GLY A 162 14.18 10.77 2.41
C GLY A 162 13.90 9.73 3.49
N SER A 163 12.70 9.76 4.04
CA SER A 163 12.25 8.79 5.03
C SER A 163 12.34 7.36 4.50
N GLY A 164 13.01 6.50 5.24
CA GLY A 164 13.30 5.12 4.87
C GLY A 164 14.50 4.97 3.93
N THR A 165 14.61 5.74 2.86
CA THR A 165 15.76 5.64 1.92
C THR A 165 17.07 5.99 2.58
N ILE A 166 17.08 6.99 3.47
CA ILE A 166 18.28 7.40 4.19
C ILE A 166 18.87 6.30 5.09
N VAL A 167 18.03 5.40 5.59
CA VAL A 167 18.49 4.27 6.43
C VAL A 167 19.43 3.35 5.65
N TRP A 168 19.15 3.13 4.36
CA TRP A 168 20.00 2.31 3.50
C TRP A 168 21.37 2.98 3.31
N LYS A 169 21.36 4.28 3.01
CA LYS A 169 22.60 5.06 2.88
C LYS A 169 23.38 5.15 4.18
N ALA A 170 22.71 5.36 5.31
CA ALA A 170 23.34 5.42 6.62
C ALA A 170 24.04 4.10 6.99
N ARG A 171 23.45 2.94 6.62
CA ARG A 171 24.06 1.61 6.82
C ARG A 171 25.37 1.45 6.03
N GLU A 172 25.42 1.93 4.80
CA GLU A 172 26.67 1.92 4.00
C GLU A 172 27.74 2.76 4.67
N LEU A 173 27.42 3.99 5.05
CA LEU A 173 28.36 4.91 5.69
C LEU A 173 28.87 4.39 7.04
N LEU A 174 28.01 3.71 7.81
CA LEU A 174 28.40 3.06 9.05
C LEU A 174 29.32 1.85 8.79
N ALA A 175 28.99 1.01 7.81
CA ALA A 175 29.78 -0.16 7.45
C ALA A 175 31.17 0.21 6.92
N THR A 176 31.31 1.35 6.21
CA THR A 176 32.58 1.87 5.71
C THR A 176 33.35 2.71 6.75
N GLY A 177 32.75 2.94 7.94
CA GLY A 177 33.38 3.74 9.00
C GLY A 177 33.41 5.26 8.73
N GLU A 178 32.63 5.75 7.75
CA GLU A 178 32.51 7.18 7.45
C GLU A 178 31.69 7.94 8.49
N ILE A 179 30.81 7.27 9.19
CA ILE A 179 30.05 7.77 10.34
C ILE A 179 30.09 6.76 11.48
N ASP A 180 29.90 7.24 12.70
CA ASP A 180 29.66 6.42 13.90
C ASP A 180 28.18 6.23 14.19
N ASP A 181 27.86 5.58 15.31
CA ASP A 181 26.47 5.32 15.72
C ASP A 181 25.67 6.61 15.95
N ASP A 182 26.27 7.64 16.53
CA ASP A 182 25.60 8.94 16.74
C ASP A 182 25.36 9.63 15.40
N GLY A 183 26.33 9.64 14.51
CA GLY A 183 26.19 10.14 13.14
C GLY A 183 25.11 9.38 12.33
N PHE A 184 25.00 8.06 12.54
CA PHE A 184 23.94 7.26 11.96
C PHE A 184 22.56 7.73 12.45
N MET A 185 22.37 7.91 13.74
CA MET A 185 21.09 8.34 14.32
C MET A 185 20.73 9.76 13.89
N ASP A 186 21.68 10.70 13.87
CA ASP A 186 21.47 12.08 13.42
C ASP A 186 21.05 12.13 11.95
N LEU A 187 21.72 11.35 11.09
CA LEU A 187 21.40 11.27 9.67
C LEU A 187 19.98 10.72 9.46
N VAL A 188 19.61 9.66 10.16
CA VAL A 188 18.26 9.08 10.07
C VAL A 188 17.21 10.06 10.61
N ALA A 189 17.44 10.70 11.75
CA ALA A 189 16.53 11.67 12.35
C ALA A 189 16.23 12.86 11.42
N SER A 190 17.19 13.29 10.61
CA SER A 190 17.02 14.38 9.65
C SER A 190 15.94 14.13 8.58
N SER A 191 15.57 12.87 8.37
CA SER A 191 14.55 12.47 7.39
C SER A 191 13.11 12.60 7.88
N ALA A 192 12.90 12.98 9.16
CA ALA A 192 11.58 13.15 9.77
C ALA A 192 11.34 14.61 10.23
N PRO A 193 11.30 15.59 9.32
CA PRO A 193 11.33 17.01 9.66
C PRO A 193 9.98 17.58 10.12
N SER A 194 8.88 16.86 9.94
CA SER A 194 7.52 17.36 10.23
C SER A 194 6.53 16.23 10.49
N THR A 195 5.31 16.59 10.84
CA THR A 195 4.15 15.67 10.80
C THR A 195 3.89 15.18 9.38
N GLY A 196 3.26 14.00 9.24
CA GLY A 196 2.92 13.37 7.97
C GLY A 196 3.45 11.94 7.84
N TYR A 197 3.10 11.27 6.74
CA TYR A 197 3.69 9.98 6.39
C TYR A 197 5.02 10.14 5.64
N CYS A 198 5.69 9.02 5.31
CA CYS A 198 6.98 9.02 4.60
C CYS A 198 6.95 9.89 3.34
N ASN A 199 7.96 10.75 3.18
CA ASN A 199 8.08 11.71 2.08
C ASN A 199 8.73 11.16 0.80
N THR A 200 9.11 9.88 0.78
CA THR A 200 9.57 9.17 -0.42
C THR A 200 8.41 8.50 -1.16
N MET A 201 8.60 8.01 -2.40
CA MET A 201 7.65 7.16 -3.09
C MET A 201 7.69 5.72 -2.55
N GLY A 202 7.63 5.60 -1.22
CA GLY A 202 7.38 4.36 -0.51
C GLY A 202 5.91 3.96 -0.56
N THR A 203 5.50 2.99 0.25
CA THR A 203 4.12 2.46 0.19
C THR A 203 3.07 3.50 0.60
N ALA A 204 3.35 4.37 1.58
CA ALA A 204 2.40 5.40 2.00
C ALA A 204 2.10 6.39 0.87
N THR A 205 3.12 7.03 0.29
CA THR A 205 2.94 7.97 -0.84
C THR A 205 2.31 7.28 -2.05
N THR A 206 2.74 6.05 -2.35
CA THR A 206 2.14 5.25 -3.42
C THR A 206 0.65 5.05 -3.19
N MET A 207 0.25 4.48 -2.06
CA MET A 207 -1.15 4.13 -1.82
C MET A 207 -2.07 5.36 -1.72
N ASN A 208 -1.57 6.49 -1.20
CA ASN A 208 -2.32 7.75 -1.21
C ASN A 208 -2.47 8.30 -2.65
N SER A 209 -1.42 8.23 -3.48
CA SER A 209 -1.51 8.59 -4.91
C SER A 209 -2.47 7.67 -5.68
N LEU A 210 -2.46 6.35 -5.38
CA LEU A 210 -3.36 5.39 -6.01
C LEU A 210 -4.82 5.54 -5.54
N ALA A 211 -5.07 5.93 -4.29
CA ALA A 211 -6.42 6.27 -3.83
C ALA A 211 -6.99 7.48 -4.58
N GLU A 212 -6.14 8.45 -4.98
CA GLU A 212 -6.53 9.54 -5.87
C GLU A 212 -6.75 9.04 -7.31
N ALA A 213 -5.84 8.21 -7.83
CA ALA A 213 -5.97 7.62 -9.18
C ALA A 213 -7.18 6.68 -9.34
N LEU A 214 -7.60 6.02 -8.25
CA LEU A 214 -8.86 5.27 -8.15
C LEU A 214 -10.11 6.18 -8.13
N GLY A 215 -9.93 7.49 -8.01
CA GLY A 215 -11.04 8.44 -7.90
C GLY A 215 -11.62 8.63 -6.50
N MET A 216 -11.03 8.04 -5.45
CA MET A 216 -11.56 8.06 -4.07
C MET A 216 -11.21 9.31 -3.27
N GLN A 217 -10.37 10.21 -3.80
CA GLN A 217 -10.00 11.49 -3.19
C GLN A 217 -10.35 12.67 -4.11
N LEU A 218 -10.45 13.86 -3.54
CA LEU A 218 -10.54 15.09 -4.33
C LEU A 218 -9.25 15.26 -5.16
N PRO A 219 -9.35 15.69 -6.43
CA PRO A 219 -8.20 15.82 -7.32
C PRO A 219 -7.11 16.74 -6.77
N GLY A 220 -5.85 16.30 -6.89
CA GLY A 220 -4.68 17.04 -6.42
C GLY A 220 -4.45 16.97 -4.91
N SER A 221 -5.22 16.16 -4.19
CA SER A 221 -5.16 16.13 -2.72
C SER A 221 -4.11 15.17 -2.16
N ALA A 222 -3.74 14.09 -2.83
CA ALA A 222 -2.86 13.06 -2.26
C ALA A 222 -1.51 13.61 -1.81
N ALA A 223 -0.86 14.39 -2.66
CA ALA A 223 0.52 14.83 -2.48
C ALA A 223 0.68 16.10 -1.62
N ILE A 224 -0.39 16.81 -1.21
CA ILE A 224 -0.28 18.02 -0.38
C ILE A 224 0.43 17.65 0.93
N PRO A 225 1.57 18.30 1.30
CA PRO A 225 2.25 17.99 2.55
C PRO A 225 1.37 18.22 3.78
N ALA A 226 1.55 17.41 4.81
CA ALA A 226 0.72 17.44 6.01
C ALA A 226 0.66 18.83 6.68
N PRO A 227 1.79 19.59 6.87
CA PRO A 227 1.76 20.88 7.53
C PRO A 227 1.32 22.04 6.64
N TYR A 228 1.00 21.82 5.35
CA TYR A 228 0.56 22.90 4.47
C TYR A 228 -0.87 23.36 4.80
N ARG A 229 -1.14 24.67 4.68
CA ARG A 229 -2.49 25.23 4.87
C ARG A 229 -3.53 24.60 3.94
N GLU A 230 -3.13 24.26 2.73
CA GLU A 230 -3.95 23.61 1.70
C GLU A 230 -4.48 22.25 2.19
N ARG A 231 -3.76 21.56 3.08
CA ARG A 231 -4.20 20.32 3.70
C ARG A 231 -5.46 20.53 4.56
N GLY A 232 -5.52 21.61 5.33
CA GLY A 232 -6.72 21.99 6.08
C GLY A 232 -7.89 22.42 5.19
N GLN A 233 -7.59 23.10 4.07
CA GLN A 233 -8.61 23.51 3.10
C GLN A 233 -9.25 22.32 2.39
N ILE A 234 -8.44 21.32 1.96
CA ILE A 234 -8.95 20.11 1.33
C ILE A 234 -9.73 19.22 2.32
N ALA A 235 -9.34 19.20 3.60
CA ALA A 235 -10.08 18.51 4.65
C ALA A 235 -11.50 19.08 4.81
N TYR A 236 -11.64 20.42 4.82
CA TYR A 236 -12.93 21.10 4.82
C TYR A 236 -13.76 20.78 3.58
N ALA A 237 -13.14 20.83 2.38
CA ALA A 237 -13.81 20.52 1.12
C ALA A 237 -14.28 19.05 1.07
N THR A 238 -13.47 18.11 1.58
CA THR A 238 -13.81 16.69 1.71
C THR A 238 -15.04 16.50 2.60
N GLY A 239 -15.08 17.21 3.74
CA GLY A 239 -16.23 17.20 4.64
C GLY A 239 -17.51 17.71 3.98
N LYS A 240 -17.44 18.73 3.14
CA LYS A 240 -18.60 19.19 2.36
C LYS A 240 -19.03 18.14 1.33
N ARG A 241 -18.07 17.62 0.57
CA ARG A 241 -18.34 16.73 -0.56
C ARG A 241 -19.03 15.42 -0.15
N ILE A 242 -18.69 14.84 0.99
CA ILE A 242 -19.35 13.60 1.43
C ILE A 242 -20.84 13.75 1.66
N VAL A 243 -21.29 14.95 2.09
CA VAL A 243 -22.73 15.23 2.28
C VAL A 243 -23.47 15.23 0.93
N ASP A 244 -22.85 15.81 -0.11
CA ASP A 244 -23.39 15.78 -1.47
C ASP A 244 -23.43 14.35 -2.01
N MET A 245 -22.34 13.56 -1.80
CA MET A 245 -22.26 12.16 -2.23
C MET A 245 -23.36 11.29 -1.63
N VAL A 246 -23.77 11.53 -0.37
CA VAL A 246 -24.91 10.83 0.24
C VAL A 246 -26.20 11.15 -0.51
N SER A 247 -26.40 12.43 -0.87
CA SER A 247 -27.59 12.86 -1.62
C SER A 247 -27.62 12.31 -3.06
N GLU A 248 -26.44 12.16 -3.68
CA GLU A 248 -26.23 11.59 -5.01
C GLU A 248 -26.28 10.06 -5.01
N ASP A 249 -26.17 9.41 -3.85
CA ASP A 249 -25.96 7.98 -3.68
C ASP A 249 -24.69 7.45 -4.36
N LEU A 250 -23.66 8.30 -4.43
CA LEU A 250 -22.38 7.95 -5.05
C LEU A 250 -21.54 7.10 -4.11
N LYS A 251 -21.26 5.86 -4.49
CA LYS A 251 -20.68 4.82 -3.65
C LYS A 251 -19.32 4.35 -4.15
N PRO A 252 -18.52 3.67 -3.30
CA PRO A 252 -17.27 3.05 -3.70
C PRO A 252 -17.37 2.14 -4.94
N SER A 253 -18.45 1.37 -5.10
CA SER A 253 -18.65 0.51 -6.28
C SER A 253 -18.88 1.26 -7.60
N ASP A 254 -19.32 2.52 -7.53
CA ASP A 254 -19.53 3.36 -8.71
C ASP A 254 -18.21 4.01 -9.17
N ILE A 255 -17.22 4.09 -8.27
CA ILE A 255 -15.94 4.77 -8.46
C ILE A 255 -14.82 3.76 -8.67
N MET A 256 -14.65 2.81 -7.75
CA MET A 256 -13.61 1.78 -7.81
C MET A 256 -14.04 0.61 -8.71
N THR A 257 -14.22 0.90 -10.00
CA THR A 257 -14.54 -0.09 -11.03
C THR A 257 -13.28 -0.76 -11.56
N ARG A 258 -13.39 -1.81 -12.37
CA ARG A 258 -12.24 -2.45 -13.03
C ARG A 258 -11.40 -1.42 -13.77
N GLU A 259 -12.05 -0.49 -14.46
CA GLU A 259 -11.41 0.59 -15.22
C GLU A 259 -10.58 1.53 -14.32
N ALA A 260 -11.09 1.84 -13.14
CA ALA A 260 -10.35 2.66 -12.16
C ALA A 260 -9.10 1.93 -11.63
N PHE A 261 -9.17 0.62 -11.42
CA PHE A 261 -8.00 -0.17 -11.04
C PHE A 261 -6.95 -0.24 -12.16
N GLU A 262 -7.36 -0.37 -13.41
CA GLU A 262 -6.44 -0.34 -14.56
C GLU A 262 -5.73 1.01 -14.68
N ASN A 263 -6.44 2.13 -14.51
CA ASN A 263 -5.85 3.46 -14.40
C ASN A 263 -4.84 3.54 -13.25
N ALA A 264 -5.17 2.99 -12.08
CA ALA A 264 -4.28 3.00 -10.92
C ALA A 264 -2.99 2.18 -11.16
N ILE A 265 -3.05 1.06 -11.88
CA ILE A 265 -1.86 0.28 -12.28
C ILE A 265 -0.94 1.12 -13.18
N VAL A 266 -1.50 1.81 -14.19
CA VAL A 266 -0.75 2.70 -15.08
C VAL A 266 -0.10 3.83 -14.29
N VAL A 267 -0.84 4.49 -13.40
CA VAL A 267 -0.30 5.55 -12.55
C VAL A 267 0.79 5.03 -11.63
N ASN A 268 0.63 3.82 -11.05
CA ASN A 268 1.66 3.20 -10.21
C ASN A 268 2.99 3.04 -10.95
N SER A 269 2.95 2.59 -12.19
CA SER A 269 4.16 2.45 -13.02
C SER A 269 4.80 3.81 -13.30
N ALA A 270 4.00 4.80 -13.70
CA ALA A 270 4.47 6.14 -14.02
C ALA A 270 5.09 6.89 -12.83
N ILE A 271 4.63 6.63 -11.61
CA ILE A 271 5.19 7.23 -10.40
C ILE A 271 6.32 6.42 -9.77
N GLY A 272 6.63 5.22 -10.29
CA GLY A 272 7.60 4.32 -9.68
C GLY A 272 7.15 3.78 -8.32
N GLY A 273 5.87 3.39 -8.22
CA GLY A 273 5.21 3.01 -6.97
C GLY A 273 5.77 1.74 -6.31
N SER A 274 5.31 1.48 -5.11
CA SER A 274 5.77 0.40 -4.23
C SER A 274 5.36 -0.99 -4.71
N THR A 275 6.21 -1.99 -4.50
CA THR A 275 5.92 -3.43 -4.68
C THR A 275 4.80 -3.96 -3.76
N ASN A 276 4.39 -3.19 -2.76
CA ASN A 276 3.22 -3.51 -1.93
C ASN A 276 1.89 -3.16 -2.60
N ALA A 277 1.89 -2.31 -3.64
CA ALA A 277 0.67 -1.86 -4.31
C ALA A 277 -0.16 -3.01 -4.91
N PRO A 278 0.41 -4.04 -5.58
CA PRO A 278 -0.36 -5.18 -6.06
C PRO A 278 -1.13 -5.90 -4.96
N ILE A 279 -0.50 -6.17 -3.82
CA ILE A 279 -1.16 -6.82 -2.68
C ILE A 279 -2.38 -6.00 -2.23
N HIS A 280 -2.23 -4.68 -2.15
CA HIS A 280 -3.29 -3.81 -1.63
C HIS A 280 -4.42 -3.60 -2.63
N LEU A 281 -4.11 -3.31 -3.90
CA LEU A 281 -5.13 -3.10 -4.91
C LEU A 281 -5.88 -4.38 -5.27
N ASN A 282 -5.18 -5.51 -5.40
CA ASN A 282 -5.83 -6.82 -5.59
C ASN A 282 -6.77 -7.13 -4.41
N GLY A 283 -6.34 -6.81 -3.17
CA GLY A 283 -7.18 -6.97 -1.99
C GLY A 283 -8.43 -6.09 -2.02
N ILE A 284 -8.31 -4.80 -2.36
CA ILE A 284 -9.45 -3.88 -2.45
C ILE A 284 -10.42 -4.34 -3.56
N ALA A 285 -9.90 -4.67 -4.74
CA ALA A 285 -10.70 -5.16 -5.87
C ALA A 285 -11.52 -6.41 -5.51
N LYS A 286 -10.91 -7.35 -4.77
CA LYS A 286 -11.56 -8.58 -4.31
C LYS A 286 -12.77 -8.28 -3.42
N HIS A 287 -12.72 -7.26 -2.58
CA HIS A 287 -13.86 -6.83 -1.75
C HIS A 287 -15.03 -6.22 -2.54
N LEU A 288 -14.77 -5.78 -3.77
CA LEU A 288 -15.82 -5.36 -4.73
C LEU A 288 -16.29 -6.52 -5.63
N GLY A 289 -15.63 -7.67 -5.54
CA GLY A 289 -15.87 -8.81 -6.44
C GLY A 289 -15.30 -8.57 -7.84
N ILE A 290 -14.27 -7.73 -7.95
CA ILE A 290 -13.52 -7.47 -9.17
C ILE A 290 -12.30 -8.39 -9.16
N GLU A 291 -12.14 -9.15 -10.23
CA GLU A 291 -10.94 -9.97 -10.45
C GLU A 291 -9.79 -9.06 -10.88
N LEU A 292 -8.73 -9.05 -10.08
CA LEU A 292 -7.48 -8.35 -10.34
C LEU A 292 -6.33 -9.21 -9.81
N ASN A 293 -5.33 -9.47 -10.64
CA ASN A 293 -4.21 -10.36 -10.32
C ASN A 293 -2.87 -9.81 -10.79
N ASN A 294 -1.77 -10.49 -10.46
CA ASN A 294 -0.43 -10.01 -10.78
C ASN A 294 -0.09 -10.05 -12.28
N ASP A 295 -0.76 -10.88 -13.08
CA ASP A 295 -0.62 -10.86 -14.55
C ASP A 295 -1.21 -9.57 -15.16
N ASP A 296 -2.29 -9.03 -14.56
CA ASP A 296 -2.83 -7.72 -14.95
C ASP A 296 -1.81 -6.60 -14.73
N TRP A 297 -1.07 -6.64 -13.62
CA TRP A 297 -0.04 -5.65 -13.32
C TRP A 297 1.07 -5.63 -14.36
N GLN A 298 1.51 -6.81 -14.81
CA GLN A 298 2.48 -6.91 -15.89
C GLN A 298 1.88 -6.47 -17.23
N LYS A 299 0.72 -6.99 -17.60
CA LYS A 299 0.10 -6.72 -18.90
C LYS A 299 -0.23 -5.24 -19.11
N ILE A 300 -0.72 -4.57 -18.06
CA ILE A 300 -1.20 -3.18 -18.13
C ILE A 300 -0.06 -2.19 -17.85
N GLY A 301 0.82 -2.53 -16.91
CA GLY A 301 1.78 -1.58 -16.33
C GLY A 301 3.20 -1.68 -16.86
N LEU A 302 3.66 -2.81 -17.42
CA LEU A 302 5.08 -3.05 -17.70
C LEU A 302 5.70 -2.02 -18.65
N GLU A 303 4.99 -1.68 -19.71
CA GLU A 303 5.47 -0.76 -20.77
C GLU A 303 5.21 0.72 -20.46
N ILE A 304 4.68 1.04 -19.29
CA ILE A 304 4.43 2.42 -18.88
C ILE A 304 5.75 3.08 -18.47
N PRO A 305 6.06 4.30 -18.97
CA PRO A 305 7.30 4.99 -18.62
C PRO A 305 7.30 5.51 -17.19
N LEU A 306 8.50 5.62 -16.59
CA LEU A 306 8.72 6.30 -15.31
C LEU A 306 8.80 7.81 -15.54
N LEU A 307 7.84 8.55 -14.98
CA LEU A 307 7.78 10.00 -15.10
C LEU A 307 8.22 10.74 -13.84
N VAL A 308 8.07 10.11 -12.67
CA VAL A 308 8.29 10.80 -11.39
C VAL A 308 9.66 10.47 -10.82
N ASN A 309 10.48 11.52 -10.66
CA ASN A 309 11.86 11.46 -10.16
C ASN A 309 11.89 11.55 -8.64
N LEU A 310 11.28 10.57 -7.95
CA LEU A 310 11.26 10.50 -6.49
C LEU A 310 12.05 9.29 -5.98
N GLN A 311 12.69 9.47 -4.81
CA GLN A 311 13.31 8.34 -4.10
C GLN A 311 12.27 7.23 -3.81
N PRO A 312 12.63 5.94 -3.95
CA PRO A 312 13.96 5.38 -4.19
C PRO A 312 14.40 5.30 -5.66
N ALA A 313 13.51 5.48 -6.64
CA ALA A 313 13.83 5.38 -8.07
C ALA A 313 14.46 6.65 -8.65
N GLY A 314 14.50 7.73 -7.87
CA GLY A 314 14.99 9.04 -8.27
C GLY A 314 15.57 9.83 -7.10
N GLU A 315 15.51 11.18 -7.18
CA GLU A 315 16.26 12.09 -6.30
C GLU A 315 15.39 12.93 -5.36
N TYR A 316 14.15 13.27 -5.78
CA TYR A 316 13.28 14.22 -5.09
C TYR A 316 12.38 13.54 -4.06
N LEU A 317 11.57 14.34 -3.36
CA LEU A 317 10.71 13.90 -2.27
C LEU A 317 9.25 14.37 -2.46
N GLY A 318 8.36 13.97 -1.57
CA GLY A 318 6.91 14.20 -1.68
C GLY A 318 6.49 15.67 -1.77
N GLU A 319 7.17 16.58 -1.07
CA GLU A 319 6.91 18.01 -1.17
C GLU A 319 7.23 18.55 -2.56
N ASP A 320 8.34 18.10 -3.17
CA ASP A 320 8.71 18.45 -4.54
C ASP A 320 7.68 17.91 -5.54
N TYR A 321 7.17 16.68 -5.30
CA TYR A 321 6.14 16.07 -6.13
C TYR A 321 4.83 16.89 -6.11
N HIS A 322 4.39 17.33 -4.94
CA HIS A 322 3.24 18.20 -4.82
C HIS A 322 3.44 19.49 -5.63
N ARG A 323 4.58 20.15 -5.44
CA ARG A 323 4.91 21.43 -6.12
C ARG A 323 5.05 21.26 -7.64
N ALA A 324 5.39 20.07 -8.11
CA ALA A 324 5.51 19.77 -9.55
C ALA A 324 4.17 19.50 -10.24
N GLY A 325 3.07 19.31 -9.47
CA GLY A 325 1.72 19.08 -9.99
C GLY A 325 1.05 17.79 -9.54
N GLY A 326 1.78 16.90 -8.85
CA GLY A 326 1.24 15.69 -8.24
C GLY A 326 0.58 14.71 -9.23
N VAL A 327 -0.38 13.92 -8.73
CA VAL A 327 -1.13 12.93 -9.54
C VAL A 327 -1.80 13.55 -10.77
N PRO A 328 -2.47 14.72 -10.71
CA PRO A 328 -3.13 15.28 -11.88
C PRO A 328 -2.17 15.60 -13.04
N ALA A 329 -0.95 16.07 -12.76
CA ALA A 329 0.05 16.33 -13.80
C ALA A 329 0.55 15.03 -14.44
N VAL A 330 0.77 13.96 -13.65
CA VAL A 330 1.15 12.64 -14.17
C VAL A 330 0.05 12.08 -15.06
N VAL A 331 -1.20 12.10 -14.61
CA VAL A 331 -2.37 11.62 -15.38
C VAL A 331 -2.52 12.41 -16.68
N SER A 332 -2.35 13.75 -16.65
CA SER A 332 -2.38 14.58 -17.86
C SER A 332 -1.32 14.16 -18.89
N GLN A 333 -0.10 13.85 -18.43
CA GLN A 333 0.96 13.35 -19.32
C GLN A 333 0.60 11.99 -19.94
N LEU A 334 0.07 11.06 -19.14
CA LEU A 334 -0.37 9.75 -19.63
C LEU A 334 -1.49 9.89 -20.68
N MET A 335 -2.46 10.78 -20.44
CA MET A 335 -3.56 11.06 -21.37
C MET A 335 -3.06 11.63 -22.69
N SER A 336 -2.03 12.50 -22.67
CA SER A 336 -1.48 13.13 -23.89
C SER A 336 -0.92 12.12 -24.91
N LYS A 337 -0.60 10.91 -24.47
CA LYS A 337 -0.13 9.79 -25.33
C LYS A 337 -1.10 8.59 -25.36
N ASN A 338 -2.34 8.78 -24.89
CA ASN A 338 -3.35 7.73 -24.80
C ASN A 338 -2.89 6.50 -23.98
N LEU A 339 -2.04 6.71 -22.98
CA LEU A 339 -1.56 5.67 -22.07
C LEU A 339 -2.47 5.48 -20.84
N LEU A 340 -3.36 6.43 -20.52
CA LEU A 340 -4.40 6.24 -19.51
C LEU A 340 -5.58 5.51 -20.16
N PRO A 341 -5.87 4.25 -19.81
CA PRO A 341 -6.83 3.44 -20.55
C PRO A 341 -8.28 3.91 -20.41
N HIS A 342 -8.64 4.48 -19.24
CA HIS A 342 -10.04 4.81 -18.91
C HIS A 342 -10.19 6.23 -18.37
N PRO A 343 -10.03 7.27 -19.20
CA PRO A 343 -10.16 8.67 -18.75
C PRO A 343 -11.58 9.00 -18.27
N ASN A 344 -12.59 8.22 -18.66
CA ASN A 344 -13.98 8.43 -18.26
C ASN A 344 -14.35 7.80 -16.91
N ALA A 345 -13.41 7.13 -16.22
CA ALA A 345 -13.64 6.56 -14.89
C ALA A 345 -14.12 7.63 -13.90
N MET A 346 -15.20 7.33 -13.17
CA MET A 346 -15.85 8.27 -12.23
C MET A 346 -14.98 8.54 -11.01
N THR A 347 -15.09 9.75 -10.46
CA THR A 347 -14.40 10.12 -9.21
C THR A 347 -15.37 10.73 -8.19
N VAL A 348 -14.92 10.84 -6.93
CA VAL A 348 -15.73 11.35 -5.81
C VAL A 348 -16.36 12.72 -6.02
N ASN A 349 -15.81 13.57 -6.91
CA ASN A 349 -16.37 14.89 -7.17
C ASN A 349 -17.48 14.91 -8.24
N GLY A 350 -17.89 13.73 -8.74
CA GLY A 350 -18.92 13.58 -9.77
C GLY A 350 -18.44 13.86 -11.19
N LYS A 351 -17.11 14.04 -11.38
CA LYS A 351 -16.47 14.17 -12.69
C LYS A 351 -15.61 12.97 -12.99
N SER A 352 -15.29 12.76 -14.25
CA SER A 352 -14.36 11.73 -14.67
C SER A 352 -12.90 12.06 -14.30
N MET A 353 -12.04 11.04 -14.32
CA MET A 353 -10.61 11.20 -14.13
C MET A 353 -10.01 12.16 -15.19
N GLY A 354 -10.43 12.00 -16.44
CA GLY A 354 -10.00 12.86 -17.53
C GLY A 354 -10.38 14.33 -17.33
N GLU A 355 -11.65 14.62 -17.01
CA GLU A 355 -12.10 16.00 -16.73
C GLU A 355 -11.33 16.66 -15.59
N ASN A 356 -10.94 15.91 -14.58
CA ASN A 356 -10.18 16.41 -13.43
C ASN A 356 -8.72 16.71 -13.76
N CYS A 357 -8.14 15.97 -14.71
CA CYS A 357 -6.71 16.00 -15.01
C CYS A 357 -6.37 16.62 -16.38
N GLU A 358 -7.39 16.94 -17.19
CA GLU A 358 -7.17 17.55 -18.51
C GLU A 358 -6.38 18.86 -18.39
N ASN A 359 -5.35 19.00 -19.25
CA ASN A 359 -4.50 20.19 -19.35
C ASN A 359 -3.79 20.59 -18.02
N LYS A 360 -3.54 19.63 -17.12
CA LYS A 360 -2.70 19.89 -15.93
C LYS A 360 -1.24 19.93 -16.34
N GLU A 361 -0.59 21.06 -16.05
CA GLU A 361 0.80 21.31 -16.42
C GLU A 361 1.78 20.69 -15.42
N ILE A 362 2.93 20.28 -15.92
CA ILE A 362 4.11 20.00 -15.11
C ILE A 362 4.75 21.34 -14.73
N ILE A 363 4.77 21.67 -13.45
CA ILE A 363 5.37 22.92 -12.97
C ILE A 363 6.89 22.80 -12.84
N ASN A 364 7.37 21.61 -12.46
CA ASN A 364 8.81 21.30 -12.37
C ASN A 364 9.14 20.02 -13.13
N LYS A 365 9.82 20.18 -14.29
CA LYS A 365 10.20 19.09 -15.20
C LYS A 365 11.38 18.23 -14.68
N ASP A 366 12.06 18.65 -13.63
CA ASP A 366 13.08 17.81 -12.98
C ASP A 366 12.45 16.77 -12.07
N VAL A 367 11.30 17.08 -11.50
CA VAL A 367 10.56 16.23 -10.56
C VAL A 367 9.55 15.32 -11.27
N ILE A 368 8.73 15.90 -12.17
CA ILE A 368 7.86 15.13 -13.06
C ILE A 368 8.39 15.33 -14.48
N LYS A 369 8.90 14.27 -15.07
CA LYS A 369 9.44 14.32 -16.45
C LYS A 369 8.32 14.39 -17.48
N PRO A 370 8.50 15.17 -18.56
CA PRO A 370 7.61 15.09 -19.70
C PRO A 370 7.58 13.68 -20.29
N ILE A 371 6.44 13.26 -20.80
CA ILE A 371 6.25 11.92 -21.36
C ILE A 371 7.16 11.63 -22.58
N GLU A 372 7.63 12.69 -23.28
CA GLU A 372 8.58 12.61 -24.37
C GLU A 372 10.03 12.34 -23.91
N ASN A 373 10.33 12.59 -22.63
CA ASN A 373 11.66 12.39 -22.06
C ASN A 373 11.54 11.79 -20.65
N PRO A 374 11.03 10.56 -20.52
CA PRO A 374 10.86 9.89 -19.25
C PRO A 374 12.21 9.49 -18.63
N MET A 375 12.23 9.17 -17.35
CA MET A 375 13.41 8.61 -16.68
C MET A 375 13.75 7.21 -17.21
N LEU A 376 12.71 6.40 -17.44
CA LEU A 376 12.79 5.05 -18.02
C LEU A 376 11.60 4.87 -18.97
N SER A 377 11.83 4.15 -20.07
CA SER A 377 10.76 3.87 -21.06
C SER A 377 9.75 2.84 -20.56
N ASN A 378 10.19 1.90 -19.72
CA ASN A 378 9.37 0.81 -19.17
C ASN A 378 9.66 0.70 -17.67
N ALA A 379 8.65 0.87 -16.83
CA ALA A 379 8.83 0.99 -15.38
C ALA A 379 7.84 0.19 -14.53
N GLY A 380 7.02 -0.64 -15.16
CA GLY A 380 6.04 -1.45 -14.46
C GLY A 380 6.65 -2.66 -13.74
N PHE A 381 5.78 -3.52 -13.29
CA PHE A 381 6.14 -4.74 -12.57
C PHE A 381 6.18 -5.95 -13.51
N ILE A 382 7.08 -6.87 -13.23
CA ILE A 382 7.12 -8.20 -13.82
C ILE A 382 6.52 -9.19 -12.82
N ASN A 383 5.64 -10.06 -13.29
CA ASN A 383 5.17 -11.23 -12.55
C ASN A 383 6.03 -12.44 -12.93
N MET A 384 6.98 -12.79 -12.06
CA MET A 384 7.89 -13.91 -12.25
C MET A 384 7.22 -15.23 -11.84
N LYS A 385 7.48 -16.30 -12.60
CA LYS A 385 6.94 -17.66 -12.37
C LYS A 385 8.05 -18.70 -12.50
N GLY A 386 7.80 -19.93 -12.04
CA GLY A 386 8.77 -21.02 -12.21
C GLY A 386 8.58 -22.16 -11.21
N ASN A 387 9.57 -22.99 -11.05
CA ASN A 387 9.47 -24.13 -10.13
C ASN A 387 9.60 -23.76 -8.64
N LEU A 388 9.89 -22.50 -8.33
CA LEU A 388 9.95 -21.98 -6.96
C LEU A 388 8.64 -21.33 -6.50
N PHE A 389 7.83 -20.82 -7.42
CA PHE A 389 6.55 -20.15 -7.14
C PHE A 389 5.73 -19.95 -8.42
N ASP A 390 4.43 -19.81 -8.27
CA ASP A 390 3.49 -19.54 -9.37
C ASP A 390 3.42 -18.05 -9.71
N SER A 391 3.78 -17.19 -8.75
CA SER A 391 3.75 -15.73 -8.89
C SER A 391 4.71 -15.07 -7.90
N ALA A 392 5.53 -14.16 -8.38
CA ALA A 392 6.31 -13.23 -7.55
C ALA A 392 6.53 -11.91 -8.31
N ILE A 393 6.59 -10.80 -7.61
CA ILE A 393 6.68 -9.47 -8.23
C ILE A 393 8.12 -8.95 -8.22
N MET A 394 8.56 -8.42 -9.36
CA MET A 394 9.80 -7.66 -9.50
C MET A 394 9.49 -6.25 -10.02
N LYS A 395 10.03 -5.24 -9.33
CA LYS A 395 9.93 -3.82 -9.74
C LYS A 395 11.07 -3.47 -10.67
N THR A 396 10.76 -3.06 -11.91
CA THR A 396 11.79 -2.77 -12.92
C THR A 396 12.43 -1.39 -12.75
N SER A 397 11.73 -0.42 -12.20
CA SER A 397 12.19 0.98 -12.06
C SER A 397 13.35 1.18 -11.08
N VAL A 398 13.70 0.17 -10.29
CA VAL A 398 14.85 0.19 -9.37
C VAL A 398 16.01 -0.69 -9.83
N ILE A 399 15.95 -1.25 -11.03
CA ILE A 399 17.09 -1.98 -11.62
C ILE A 399 18.14 -0.95 -12.06
N SER A 400 19.17 -0.78 -11.22
CA SER A 400 20.25 0.18 -11.46
C SER A 400 21.12 -0.20 -12.66
N GLU A 401 21.86 0.77 -13.22
CA GLU A 401 22.85 0.50 -14.28
C GLU A 401 23.93 -0.48 -13.83
N GLU A 402 24.37 -0.38 -12.55
CA GLU A 402 25.33 -1.30 -11.95
C GLU A 402 24.79 -2.72 -11.96
N PHE A 403 23.54 -2.92 -11.51
CA PHE A 403 22.89 -4.24 -11.49
C PHE A 403 22.75 -4.79 -12.92
N ARG A 404 22.32 -3.96 -13.89
CA ARG A 404 22.23 -4.35 -15.32
C ARG A 404 23.56 -4.79 -15.85
N LYS A 405 24.61 -4.01 -15.62
CA LYS A 405 25.96 -4.33 -16.09
C LYS A 405 26.48 -5.64 -15.50
N ARG A 406 26.22 -5.90 -14.21
CA ARG A 406 26.74 -7.08 -13.52
C ARG A 406 25.99 -8.34 -13.86
N TYR A 407 24.65 -8.29 -13.91
CA TYR A 407 23.82 -9.50 -13.99
C TYR A 407 23.07 -9.67 -15.32
N LEU A 408 22.79 -8.59 -16.05
CA LEU A 408 21.86 -8.63 -17.18
C LEU A 408 22.52 -8.30 -18.54
N SER A 409 23.84 -8.08 -18.56
CA SER A 409 24.57 -7.64 -19.78
C SER A 409 25.44 -8.73 -20.41
N ASN A 410 25.25 -10.00 -20.05
CA ASN A 410 25.97 -11.10 -20.68
C ASN A 410 25.58 -11.20 -22.17
N PRO A 411 26.52 -11.01 -23.14
CA PRO A 411 26.15 -11.03 -24.54
C PRO A 411 25.61 -12.37 -25.06
N LYS A 412 25.93 -13.47 -24.39
CA LYS A 412 25.45 -14.82 -24.72
C LYS A 412 24.07 -15.13 -24.14
N ASP A 413 23.68 -14.41 -23.10
CA ASP A 413 22.45 -14.63 -22.37
C ASP A 413 21.96 -13.30 -21.74
N PRO A 414 21.56 -12.32 -22.58
CA PRO A 414 21.17 -11.00 -22.10
C PRO A 414 19.86 -11.08 -21.31
N ASN A 415 19.74 -10.22 -20.28
CA ASN A 415 18.60 -10.14 -19.36
C ASN A 415 18.34 -11.44 -18.57
N ALA A 416 19.33 -12.34 -18.47
CA ALA A 416 19.25 -13.52 -17.64
C ALA A 416 20.56 -13.76 -16.89
N PHE A 417 20.49 -14.40 -15.73
CA PHE A 417 21.66 -14.78 -14.97
C PHE A 417 21.40 -16.02 -14.11
N GLU A 418 22.47 -16.65 -13.68
CA GLU A 418 22.45 -17.73 -12.71
C GLU A 418 23.19 -17.29 -11.44
N GLY A 419 22.65 -17.64 -10.29
CA GLY A 419 23.26 -17.34 -9.00
C GLY A 419 23.23 -18.53 -8.05
N ARG A 420 24.27 -18.63 -7.23
CA ARG A 420 24.35 -19.62 -6.16
C ARG A 420 23.47 -19.18 -4.99
N ALA A 421 22.53 -19.98 -4.59
CA ALA A 421 21.60 -19.69 -3.51
C ALA A 421 22.29 -19.65 -2.13
N ILE A 422 22.02 -18.59 -1.38
CA ILE A 422 22.28 -18.47 0.05
C ILE A 422 20.93 -18.28 0.74
N VAL A 423 20.51 -19.26 1.52
CA VAL A 423 19.15 -19.36 2.06
C VAL A 423 19.12 -18.96 3.53
N PHE A 424 18.21 -18.01 3.85
CA PHE A 424 17.90 -17.61 5.22
C PHE A 424 16.44 -17.91 5.53
N THR A 425 16.19 -18.53 6.68
CA THR A 425 14.85 -18.82 7.17
C THR A 425 14.44 -17.76 8.20
N GLY A 426 13.70 -16.76 7.73
CA GLY A 426 13.31 -15.62 8.53
C GLY A 426 14.40 -14.54 8.69
N PRO A 427 14.01 -13.34 9.14
CA PRO A 427 14.93 -12.19 9.26
C PRO A 427 15.97 -12.37 10.36
N GLU A 428 15.66 -13.12 11.41
CA GLU A 428 16.56 -13.36 12.55
C GLU A 428 17.80 -14.13 12.10
N GLU A 429 17.63 -15.18 11.29
CA GLU A 429 18.75 -15.95 10.72
C GLU A 429 19.59 -15.08 9.79
N PHE A 430 18.96 -14.27 8.94
CA PHE A 430 19.65 -13.34 8.07
C PHE A 430 20.53 -12.35 8.87
N HIS A 431 19.96 -11.69 9.86
CA HIS A 431 20.71 -10.71 10.66
C HIS A 431 21.87 -11.33 11.42
N LYS A 432 21.73 -12.56 11.88
CA LYS A 432 22.79 -13.28 12.60
C LYS A 432 23.94 -13.73 11.70
N ASN A 433 23.63 -14.14 10.47
CA ASN A 433 24.57 -14.93 9.66
C ASN A 433 25.04 -14.20 8.38
N ILE A 434 24.49 -13.04 8.02
CA ILE A 434 24.85 -12.38 6.74
C ILE A 434 26.35 -12.07 6.60
N ASP A 435 27.03 -11.80 7.70
CA ASP A 435 28.47 -11.51 7.72
C ASP A 435 29.33 -12.75 8.08
N ASP A 436 28.75 -13.95 8.15
CA ASP A 436 29.50 -15.19 8.42
C ASP A 436 30.36 -15.59 7.21
N PRO A 437 31.70 -15.57 7.33
CA PRO A 437 32.59 -15.91 6.22
C PRO A 437 32.42 -17.35 5.70
N SER A 438 31.89 -18.26 6.52
CA SER A 438 31.69 -19.66 6.14
C SER A 438 30.65 -19.84 5.02
N LEU A 439 29.75 -18.86 4.84
CA LEU A 439 28.77 -18.85 3.76
C LEU A 439 29.41 -18.54 2.40
N ASN A 440 30.64 -18.02 2.36
CA ASN A 440 31.39 -17.68 1.16
C ASN A 440 30.56 -16.85 0.17
N ILE A 441 29.88 -15.80 0.67
CA ILE A 441 29.02 -14.95 -0.17
C ILE A 441 29.90 -14.08 -1.07
N ASP A 442 29.70 -14.15 -2.37
CA ASP A 442 30.36 -13.33 -3.39
C ASP A 442 29.32 -12.64 -4.31
N GLU A 443 29.80 -11.92 -5.33
CA GLU A 443 28.93 -11.23 -6.28
C GLU A 443 28.08 -12.14 -7.17
N ASN A 444 28.36 -13.46 -7.20
CA ASN A 444 27.58 -14.44 -7.97
C ASN A 444 26.53 -15.15 -7.11
N CYS A 445 26.38 -14.73 -5.86
CA CYS A 445 25.37 -15.28 -4.96
C CYS A 445 24.02 -14.58 -5.15
N LEU A 446 22.97 -15.36 -4.88
CA LEU A 446 21.59 -14.92 -4.84
C LEU A 446 21.05 -15.18 -3.44
N LEU A 447 20.63 -14.14 -2.73
CA LEU A 447 20.12 -14.23 -1.37
C LEU A 447 18.65 -14.64 -1.38
N ILE A 448 18.30 -15.62 -0.60
CA ILE A 448 16.93 -16.13 -0.50
C ILE A 448 16.41 -15.98 0.92
N MET A 449 15.25 -15.32 1.05
CA MET A 449 14.48 -15.24 2.28
C MET A 449 13.25 -16.13 2.17
N ARG A 450 13.14 -17.15 3.02
CA ARG A 450 11.96 -18.03 3.08
C ARG A 450 11.31 -18.01 4.46
N GLY A 451 10.05 -18.42 4.53
CA GLY A 451 9.29 -18.45 5.78
C GLY A 451 8.92 -17.06 6.30
N ALA A 452 8.94 -16.05 5.40
CA ALA A 452 8.60 -14.66 5.71
C ALA A 452 7.26 -14.23 5.10
N GLY A 453 6.50 -15.17 4.56
CA GLY A 453 5.19 -14.93 3.95
C GLY A 453 4.05 -14.76 4.96
N PRO A 454 2.80 -14.64 4.47
CA PRO A 454 1.61 -14.38 5.29
C PRO A 454 1.42 -15.36 6.45
N ILE A 455 1.69 -16.63 6.24
CA ILE A 455 1.53 -17.71 7.23
C ILE A 455 2.82 -17.91 8.03
N GLY A 456 3.97 -17.93 7.37
CA GLY A 456 5.26 -18.22 7.99
C GLY A 456 5.65 -17.17 9.02
N TYR A 457 5.86 -15.95 8.57
CA TYR A 457 6.07 -14.78 9.45
C TYR A 457 4.75 -14.01 9.49
N PRO A 458 3.93 -14.18 10.53
CA PRO A 458 2.53 -13.78 10.45
C PRO A 458 2.36 -12.35 9.94
N GLY A 459 1.65 -12.22 8.80
CA GLY A 459 1.44 -10.95 8.12
C GLY A 459 2.43 -10.63 6.99
N GLY A 460 3.46 -11.44 6.75
CA GLY A 460 4.44 -11.21 5.70
C GLY A 460 5.23 -9.92 5.89
N ALA A 461 6.32 -9.96 6.65
CA ALA A 461 7.13 -8.78 6.98
C ALA A 461 7.94 -8.25 5.78
N GLU A 462 8.41 -6.98 5.89
CA GLU A 462 9.25 -6.31 4.89
C GLU A 462 10.74 -6.66 5.09
N VAL A 463 11.13 -7.88 4.76
CA VAL A 463 12.45 -8.44 5.11
C VAL A 463 13.27 -8.92 3.91
N VAL A 464 12.72 -8.91 2.69
CA VAL A 464 13.43 -9.43 1.50
C VAL A 464 14.44 -8.44 0.92
N ASN A 465 14.50 -7.22 1.40
CA ASN A 465 15.52 -6.24 1.04
C ASN A 465 16.84 -6.50 1.80
N MET A 466 17.46 -7.64 1.54
CA MET A 466 18.68 -8.08 2.20
C MET A 466 19.90 -7.28 1.71
N ARG A 467 20.73 -6.81 2.64
CA ARG A 467 22.00 -6.19 2.30
C ARG A 467 23.06 -7.23 1.94
N PRO A 468 24.04 -6.89 1.11
CA PRO A 468 25.27 -7.68 1.02
C PRO A 468 26.02 -7.75 2.35
N PRO A 469 26.91 -8.74 2.55
CA PRO A 469 27.85 -8.74 3.65
C PRO A 469 28.71 -7.48 3.68
N SER A 470 29.17 -7.07 4.87
CA SER A 470 29.96 -5.85 5.06
C SER A 470 31.21 -5.81 4.18
N TYR A 471 31.92 -6.92 4.02
CA TYR A 471 33.12 -6.99 3.17
C TYR A 471 32.86 -6.82 1.67
N LEU A 472 31.61 -7.04 1.19
CA LEU A 472 31.21 -6.73 -0.19
C LEU A 472 30.82 -5.24 -0.33
N LEU A 473 30.17 -4.67 0.69
CA LEU A 473 29.90 -3.23 0.74
C LEU A 473 31.19 -2.41 0.68
N GLU A 474 32.23 -2.80 1.43
CA GLU A 474 33.58 -2.19 1.40
C GLU A 474 34.23 -2.28 0.01
N LYS A 475 33.89 -3.29 -0.80
CA LYS A 475 34.33 -3.44 -2.20
C LYS A 475 33.46 -2.68 -3.21
N GLY A 476 32.47 -1.91 -2.74
CA GLY A 476 31.53 -1.16 -3.60
C GLY A 476 30.45 -2.03 -4.25
N ILE A 477 30.15 -3.21 -3.68
CA ILE A 477 29.01 -4.05 -4.11
C ILE A 477 27.82 -3.74 -3.20
N HIS A 478 26.95 -2.84 -3.66
CA HIS A 478 25.86 -2.29 -2.85
C HIS A 478 24.60 -3.14 -2.85
N SER A 479 24.44 -4.05 -3.82
CA SER A 479 23.28 -4.94 -3.91
C SER A 479 23.64 -6.30 -4.49
N LEU A 480 22.99 -7.36 -3.96
CA LEU A 480 22.95 -8.69 -4.55
C LEU A 480 21.50 -9.00 -4.97
N PRO A 481 21.31 -9.90 -5.95
CA PRO A 481 19.96 -10.37 -6.27
C PRO A 481 19.32 -11.02 -5.04
N CYS A 482 18.05 -10.66 -4.77
CA CYS A 482 17.28 -11.19 -3.66
C CYS A 482 15.96 -11.79 -4.14
N ILE A 483 15.58 -12.93 -3.58
CA ILE A 483 14.27 -13.57 -3.80
C ILE A 483 13.66 -13.91 -2.44
N GLY A 484 12.33 -13.79 -2.30
CA GLY A 484 11.68 -14.25 -1.09
C GLY A 484 10.16 -14.27 -1.10
N ASP A 485 9.64 -14.99 -0.13
CA ASP A 485 8.22 -15.07 0.16
C ASP A 485 7.73 -14.02 1.18
N GLY A 486 8.57 -13.06 1.52
CA GLY A 486 8.21 -11.86 2.25
C GLY A 486 8.03 -10.65 1.34
N ARG A 487 7.74 -9.50 1.96
CA ARG A 487 7.67 -8.18 1.31
C ARG A 487 9.01 -7.44 1.37
N GLN A 488 9.06 -6.36 0.63
CA GLN A 488 10.13 -5.37 0.69
C GLN A 488 9.55 -4.02 1.08
N SER A 489 10.31 -3.21 1.81
CA SER A 489 9.95 -1.81 2.00
C SER A 489 9.81 -1.09 0.68
N GLY A 490 8.76 -0.28 0.52
CA GLY A 490 8.59 0.57 -0.66
C GLY A 490 9.72 1.59 -0.85
N THR A 491 10.56 1.80 0.18
CA THR A 491 11.72 2.71 0.14
C THR A 491 13.01 2.05 -0.31
N SER A 492 13.00 0.72 -0.55
CA SER A 492 14.20 0.00 -1.01
C SER A 492 14.45 0.23 -2.50
N GLY A 493 15.70 0.51 -2.86
CA GLY A 493 16.19 0.57 -4.23
C GLY A 493 16.69 -0.77 -4.78
N SER A 494 16.51 -1.89 -4.06
CA SER A 494 16.93 -3.21 -4.52
C SER A 494 15.94 -3.82 -5.51
N PRO A 495 16.38 -4.38 -6.64
CA PRO A 495 15.53 -5.07 -7.60
C PRO A 495 15.25 -6.52 -7.16
N SER A 496 14.61 -6.69 -6.01
CA SER A 496 14.27 -8.00 -5.45
C SER A 496 13.04 -8.61 -6.12
N ILE A 497 12.96 -9.94 -6.12
CA ILE A 497 11.80 -10.73 -6.54
C ILE A 497 11.04 -11.14 -5.28
N LEU A 498 9.81 -10.68 -5.13
CA LEU A 498 9.10 -10.57 -3.85
C LEU A 498 7.73 -11.20 -3.87
N ASN A 499 7.17 -11.37 -2.67
CA ASN A 499 5.77 -11.77 -2.50
C ASN A 499 5.47 -13.11 -3.14
N ALA A 500 6.46 -14.03 -3.14
CA ALA A 500 6.33 -15.34 -3.75
C ALA A 500 5.09 -16.09 -3.23
N SER A 501 4.32 -16.60 -4.17
CA SER A 501 3.09 -17.35 -3.88
C SER A 501 3.04 -18.61 -4.73
N PRO A 502 2.77 -19.80 -4.14
CA PRO A 502 2.61 -20.02 -2.69
C PRO A 502 3.90 -19.75 -1.92
N GLU A 503 3.77 -19.31 -0.64
CA GLU A 503 4.90 -19.11 0.25
C GLU A 503 5.52 -20.44 0.74
N ALA A 504 6.75 -20.41 1.22
CA ALA A 504 7.43 -21.60 1.72
C ALA A 504 6.66 -22.31 2.85
N ALA A 505 6.09 -21.55 3.78
CA ALA A 505 5.29 -22.10 4.87
C ALA A 505 3.99 -22.81 4.41
N ASP A 506 3.52 -22.50 3.21
CA ASP A 506 2.37 -23.15 2.56
C ASP A 506 2.80 -24.23 1.52
N GLY A 507 4.04 -24.70 1.60
CA GLY A 507 4.58 -25.73 0.73
C GLY A 507 5.07 -25.23 -0.63
N GLY A 508 5.21 -23.91 -0.82
CA GLY A 508 5.80 -23.34 -2.03
C GLY A 508 7.24 -23.79 -2.28
N GLY A 509 7.70 -23.73 -3.51
CA GLY A 509 9.00 -24.24 -3.93
C GLY A 509 10.20 -23.62 -3.21
N LEU A 510 10.07 -22.40 -2.65
CA LEU A 510 11.12 -21.81 -1.82
C LEU A 510 11.43 -22.65 -0.56
N ALA A 511 10.50 -23.47 -0.09
CA ALA A 511 10.76 -24.40 1.02
C ALA A 511 11.78 -25.48 0.66
N LEU A 512 11.92 -25.80 -0.63
CA LEU A 512 12.75 -26.91 -1.14
C LEU A 512 14.19 -26.51 -1.45
N ILE A 513 14.46 -25.20 -1.56
CA ILE A 513 15.78 -24.70 -1.95
C ILE A 513 16.78 -24.86 -0.82
N GLN A 514 18.02 -25.19 -1.17
CA GLN A 514 19.13 -25.39 -0.25
C GLN A 514 20.30 -24.46 -0.58
N ASN A 515 21.17 -24.23 0.40
CA ASN A 515 22.43 -23.51 0.16
C ASN A 515 23.24 -24.19 -0.94
N ASN A 516 23.79 -23.39 -1.84
CA ASN A 516 24.57 -23.77 -3.02
C ASN A 516 23.76 -24.35 -4.20
N ASP A 517 22.45 -24.46 -4.13
CA ASP A 517 21.65 -24.68 -5.35
C ASP A 517 21.89 -23.53 -6.33
N VAL A 518 21.83 -23.84 -7.61
CA VAL A 518 21.92 -22.80 -8.65
C VAL A 518 20.51 -22.39 -9.06
N VAL A 519 20.26 -21.09 -9.03
CA VAL A 519 18.98 -20.50 -9.46
C VAL A 519 19.20 -19.65 -10.70
N ARG A 520 18.40 -19.92 -11.74
CA ARG A 520 18.35 -19.10 -12.95
C ARG A 520 17.19 -18.12 -12.87
N VAL A 521 17.50 -16.84 -13.09
CA VAL A 521 16.53 -15.74 -13.28
C VAL A 521 16.58 -15.32 -14.72
N ASP A 522 15.45 -15.33 -15.41
CA ASP A 522 15.33 -14.99 -16.84
C ASP A 522 14.22 -13.93 -17.02
N LEU A 523 14.64 -12.70 -17.27
CA LEU A 523 13.72 -11.57 -17.50
C LEU A 523 13.17 -11.53 -18.94
N ASN A 524 13.67 -12.34 -19.88
CA ASN A 524 13.09 -12.43 -21.22
C ASN A 524 11.82 -13.28 -21.20
N ASN A 525 11.82 -14.34 -20.37
CA ASN A 525 10.71 -15.27 -20.22
C ASN A 525 9.92 -15.07 -18.91
N PHE A 526 10.33 -14.14 -18.07
CA PHE A 526 9.75 -13.86 -16.75
C PHE A 526 9.74 -15.10 -15.83
N THR A 527 10.85 -15.85 -15.82
CA THR A 527 10.94 -17.09 -15.06
C THR A 527 12.07 -17.11 -14.03
N VAL A 528 11.82 -17.85 -12.94
CA VAL A 528 12.81 -18.16 -11.91
C VAL A 528 12.76 -19.65 -11.61
N ASN A 529 13.88 -20.34 -11.83
CA ASN A 529 13.95 -21.77 -11.62
C ASN A 529 15.21 -22.17 -10.86
N VAL A 530 15.08 -23.07 -9.88
CA VAL A 530 16.23 -23.80 -9.37
C VAL A 530 16.61 -24.88 -10.37
N LEU A 531 17.91 -24.97 -10.67
CA LEU A 531 18.47 -25.88 -11.69
C LEU A 531 18.87 -27.22 -11.05
N ILE A 532 17.90 -27.93 -10.50
CA ILE A 532 18.02 -29.33 -10.05
C ILE A 532 17.06 -30.18 -10.85
N ASP A 533 17.33 -31.45 -10.96
CA ASP A 533 16.44 -32.35 -11.70
C ASP A 533 15.10 -32.56 -10.95
N GLU A 534 14.07 -32.90 -11.71
CA GLU A 534 12.71 -33.04 -11.17
C GLU A 534 12.61 -34.18 -10.13
N THR A 535 13.46 -35.19 -10.25
CA THR A 535 13.50 -36.31 -9.31
C THR A 535 13.97 -35.83 -7.93
N GLU A 536 15.05 -35.06 -7.90
CA GLU A 536 15.57 -34.46 -6.66
C GLU A 536 14.56 -33.44 -6.08
N LEU A 537 13.92 -32.63 -6.91
CA LEU A 537 12.91 -31.67 -6.44
C LEU A 537 11.71 -32.38 -5.81
N ASN A 538 11.26 -33.50 -6.41
CA ASN A 538 10.18 -34.30 -5.86
C ASN A 538 10.59 -35.01 -4.58
N LEU A 539 11.82 -35.55 -4.50
CA LEU A 539 12.36 -36.17 -3.29
C LEU A 539 12.38 -35.15 -2.13
N ARG A 540 12.86 -33.92 -2.39
CA ARG A 540 12.85 -32.86 -1.38
C ARG A 540 11.42 -32.49 -0.95
N ARG A 541 10.45 -32.52 -1.87
CA ARG A 541 9.04 -32.26 -1.56
C ARG A 541 8.42 -33.34 -0.69
N GLU A 542 8.74 -34.63 -0.95
CA GLU A 542 8.28 -35.77 -0.14
C GLU A 542 8.88 -35.73 1.28
N GLN A 543 10.09 -35.24 1.43
CA GLN A 543 10.80 -35.15 2.71
C GLN A 543 10.54 -33.85 3.47
N LEU A 544 9.79 -32.90 2.87
CA LEU A 544 9.57 -31.59 3.44
C LEU A 544 8.73 -31.68 4.72
N ASP A 545 9.33 -31.33 5.84
CA ASP A 545 8.61 -30.89 7.04
C ASP A 545 8.67 -29.35 7.10
N ASN A 546 7.57 -28.70 6.79
CA ASN A 546 7.50 -27.23 6.79
C ASN A 546 7.08 -26.63 8.15
N SER A 547 7.00 -27.45 9.18
CA SER A 547 6.62 -27.01 10.54
C SER A 547 7.59 -25.95 11.10
N PHE A 548 8.87 -26.06 10.78
CA PHE A 548 9.89 -25.08 11.18
C PHE A 548 9.72 -23.69 10.52
N LEU A 549 8.95 -23.62 9.44
CA LEU A 549 8.60 -22.35 8.77
C LEU A 549 7.37 -21.66 9.38
N ARG A 550 6.74 -22.28 10.39
CA ARG A 550 5.55 -21.79 11.07
C ARG A 550 5.80 -21.63 12.57
N PRO A 551 6.57 -20.63 12.99
CA PRO A 551 6.79 -20.39 14.41
C PRO A 551 5.47 -20.22 15.16
N GLU A 552 5.46 -20.51 16.45
CA GLU A 552 4.27 -20.40 17.30
C GLU A 552 3.66 -19.00 17.23
N SER A 553 2.34 -18.93 17.18
CA SER A 553 1.62 -17.69 17.23
C SER A 553 1.72 -17.04 18.61
N GLN A 554 1.99 -15.76 18.65
CA GLN A 554 2.17 -15.00 19.90
C GLN A 554 0.90 -14.34 20.41
N THR A 555 -0.15 -14.28 19.58
CA THR A 555 -1.43 -13.64 19.93
C THR A 555 -2.60 -14.39 19.30
N PRO A 556 -3.82 -14.30 19.89
CA PRO A 556 -5.00 -14.93 19.29
C PRO A 556 -5.30 -14.46 17.87
N TRP A 557 -4.98 -13.20 17.56
CA TRP A 557 -5.17 -12.68 16.20
C TRP A 557 -4.24 -13.34 15.17
N GLN A 558 -3.01 -13.65 15.56
CA GLN A 558 -2.07 -14.35 14.67
C GLN A 558 -2.58 -15.75 14.31
N ASP A 559 -3.20 -16.48 15.24
CA ASP A 559 -3.82 -17.78 14.97
C ASP A 559 -4.96 -17.65 13.96
N ILE A 560 -5.91 -16.75 14.22
CA ILE A 560 -7.05 -16.49 13.33
C ILE A 560 -6.56 -16.04 11.95
N PHE A 561 -5.57 -15.17 11.93
CA PHE A 561 -4.99 -14.65 10.69
C PHE A 561 -4.39 -15.76 9.83
N ARG A 562 -3.52 -16.61 10.42
CA ARG A 562 -2.87 -17.72 9.70
C ARG A 562 -3.87 -18.71 9.12
N GLU A 563 -4.95 -19.00 9.85
CA GLU A 563 -6.02 -19.89 9.37
C GLU A 563 -6.79 -19.30 8.19
N LYS A 564 -7.02 -17.98 8.22
CA LYS A 564 -7.97 -17.31 7.31
C LYS A 564 -7.32 -16.50 6.19
N VAL A 565 -6.03 -16.23 6.22
CA VAL A 565 -5.40 -15.35 5.23
C VAL A 565 -5.24 -16.05 3.87
N ASN A 566 -5.50 -15.29 2.80
CA ASN A 566 -5.15 -15.64 1.43
C ASN A 566 -3.67 -15.31 1.13
N PRO A 567 -3.04 -15.94 0.11
CA PRO A 567 -1.67 -15.62 -0.28
C PRO A 567 -1.50 -14.18 -0.79
N PHE A 568 -0.26 -13.75 -0.99
CA PHE A 568 0.06 -12.42 -1.55
C PHE A 568 -0.57 -12.19 -2.92
N SER A 569 -0.53 -13.18 -3.81
CA SER A 569 -1.13 -13.10 -5.15
C SER A 569 -2.62 -12.80 -5.13
N GLU A 570 -3.32 -13.13 -4.04
CA GLU A 570 -4.73 -12.84 -3.80
C GLU A 570 -4.97 -11.63 -2.88
N GLY A 571 -3.97 -10.79 -2.68
CA GLY A 571 -4.07 -9.55 -1.91
C GLY A 571 -4.06 -9.72 -0.39
N MET A 572 -3.68 -10.90 0.16
CA MET A 572 -3.68 -11.17 1.62
C MET A 572 -5.02 -10.83 2.30
N THR A 573 -6.12 -11.00 1.64
CA THR A 573 -7.46 -10.82 2.23
C THR A 573 -7.83 -12.01 3.12
N LEU A 574 -8.88 -11.87 3.92
CA LEU A 574 -9.40 -13.00 4.65
C LEU A 574 -10.25 -13.90 3.72
N LYS A 575 -10.07 -15.22 3.80
CA LYS A 575 -10.79 -16.21 3.01
C LYS A 575 -12.30 -16.02 3.15
N GLY A 576 -12.99 -15.90 2.02
CA GLY A 576 -14.43 -15.71 1.97
C GLY A 576 -14.92 -14.28 2.26
N ALA A 577 -14.02 -13.29 2.43
CA ALA A 577 -14.41 -11.90 2.68
C ALA A 577 -15.24 -11.31 1.52
N GLU A 578 -15.00 -11.75 0.29
CA GLU A 578 -15.73 -11.34 -0.92
C GLU A 578 -17.23 -11.68 -0.90
N LYS A 579 -17.65 -12.63 -0.05
CA LYS A 579 -19.09 -12.97 0.16
C LYS A 579 -19.89 -11.78 0.72
N HIS A 580 -19.20 -10.88 1.41
CA HIS A 580 -19.79 -9.75 2.11
C HIS A 580 -19.79 -8.44 1.31
N LYS A 581 -19.46 -8.48 0.01
CA LYS A 581 -19.50 -7.28 -0.84
C LYS A 581 -20.89 -6.65 -0.81
N ASN A 582 -20.92 -5.31 -0.73
CA ASN A 582 -22.15 -4.49 -0.76
C ASN A 582 -23.18 -4.90 0.32
N ILE A 583 -22.71 -5.14 1.55
CA ILE A 583 -23.58 -5.63 2.64
C ILE A 583 -24.69 -4.64 3.00
N ALA A 584 -24.45 -3.32 2.92
CA ALA A 584 -25.46 -2.32 3.26
C ALA A 584 -26.68 -2.33 2.32
N ALA A 585 -26.53 -2.80 1.07
CA ALA A 585 -27.67 -2.97 0.15
C ALA A 585 -28.36 -4.35 0.28
N ARG A 586 -27.66 -5.33 0.83
CA ARG A 586 -28.13 -6.72 0.91
C ARG A 586 -28.79 -7.07 2.24
N HIS A 587 -28.43 -6.36 3.29
CA HIS A 587 -28.86 -6.66 4.65
C HIS A 587 -29.22 -5.39 5.40
N VAL A 588 -30.23 -5.51 6.25
CA VAL A 588 -30.53 -4.54 7.30
C VAL A 588 -29.94 -5.09 8.60
N PRO A 589 -29.22 -4.29 9.39
CA PRO A 589 -28.76 -4.71 10.71
C PRO A 589 -29.95 -5.15 11.56
N ARG A 590 -29.79 -6.23 12.30
CA ARG A 590 -30.82 -6.69 13.25
C ARG A 590 -30.87 -5.77 14.46
N ASP A 591 -32.05 -5.59 15.01
CA ASP A 591 -32.22 -4.91 16.30
C ASP A 591 -31.62 -5.74 17.44
N ASN A 592 -31.21 -5.07 18.52
CA ASN A 592 -30.54 -5.70 19.65
C ASN A 592 -31.50 -6.03 20.81
N HIS A 593 -32.80 -5.76 20.65
CA HIS A 593 -33.85 -6.11 21.60
C HIS A 593 -35.07 -6.72 20.91
#